data_26d874fd5f9841c868fe056a50d511c9
#
_entry.id   26d874fd5f9841c868fe056a50d511c9
#
_cell.length_a   1.000
_cell.length_b   1.000
_cell.length_c   1.000
_cell.angle_alpha   90.00
_cell.angle_beta   90.00
_cell.angle_gamma   90.00
#
_symmetry.space_group_name_H-M   'P 1'
#
loop_
_entity.id
_entity.type
_entity.pdbx_description
1 polymer ?
#
loop_
_entity_poly.entity_id
_entity_poly.type
_entity_poly.pdbx_seq_one_letter_code
_entity_poly.pdbx_strand_id
1 'polypeptide(L)'
;QGKGFEAGDVAVLYASFYPTGVEYNLPLTLNEEGVEFTLPEGLYGVNSIMIIRGERKSNLGTITIETNVGDKLGGGVVFWVDAAKAHGYIVNMSNIGTGTEQFGPEVNPSDAAGTSQNMGSGYTNTQNIVKKFNALQSANNWPEWQGVKIAAQLCLDNSVTEGNAVYADWFLPSREELIEVFKVKSLLAEKGVNIPANNYWTSSEGDGEAGWSAYYVNF
;
A
#
# COMPACT_ATOMS: atom_id res chain seq x y z
N GLN A 1 -21.48 -3.12 -27.92
CA GLN A 1 -21.59 -2.01 -28.91
C GLN A 1 -22.79 -1.14 -28.53
N GLY A 2 -22.49 0.00 -27.87
CA GLY A 2 -23.51 0.96 -27.47
C GLY A 2 -23.97 1.78 -28.66
N LYS A 3 -25.17 1.48 -29.18
CA LYS A 3 -25.85 2.41 -30.06
C LYS A 3 -26.47 3.52 -29.22
N GLY A 4 -26.22 4.77 -29.60
CA GLY A 4 -26.93 5.91 -29.01
C GLY A 4 -26.05 6.92 -28.27
N PHE A 5 -24.73 6.89 -28.44
CA PHE A 5 -23.85 7.96 -27.96
C PHE A 5 -23.95 9.18 -28.92
N GLU A 6 -23.94 10.38 -28.34
CA GLU A 6 -24.00 11.64 -29.05
C GLU A 6 -22.86 12.58 -28.64
N ALA A 7 -22.55 13.53 -29.51
CA ALA A 7 -21.59 14.55 -29.17
C ALA A 7 -22.05 15.34 -27.93
N GLY A 8 -21.18 15.42 -26.93
CA GLY A 8 -21.48 16.05 -25.64
C GLY A 8 -21.84 15.08 -24.51
N ASP A 9 -21.94 13.77 -24.79
CA ASP A 9 -22.00 12.77 -23.74
C ASP A 9 -20.68 12.74 -22.96
N VAL A 10 -20.76 12.48 -21.67
CA VAL A 10 -19.58 12.35 -20.79
C VAL A 10 -19.62 10.98 -20.14
N ALA A 11 -18.55 10.22 -20.27
CA ALA A 11 -18.38 9.04 -19.43
C ALA A 11 -17.87 9.46 -18.05
N VAL A 12 -18.47 8.93 -17.02
CA VAL A 12 -18.03 9.10 -15.64
C VAL A 12 -17.68 7.75 -15.11
N LEU A 13 -16.43 7.61 -14.67
CA LEU A 13 -15.94 6.41 -14.02
C LEU A 13 -15.97 6.65 -12.51
N TYR A 14 -16.62 5.74 -11.79
CA TYR A 14 -16.65 5.72 -10.34
C TYR A 14 -15.67 4.65 -9.86
N ALA A 15 -14.57 5.09 -9.24
CA ALA A 15 -13.62 4.19 -8.63
C ALA A 15 -14.26 3.51 -7.41
N SER A 16 -14.32 2.18 -7.41
CA SER A 16 -14.87 1.39 -6.31
C SER A 16 -13.83 1.10 -5.24
N PHE A 17 -12.56 1.29 -5.57
CA PHE A 17 -11.43 1.10 -4.67
C PHE A 17 -10.74 2.43 -4.37
N TYR A 18 -9.84 2.39 -3.41
CA TYR A 18 -9.16 3.57 -2.86
C TYR A 18 -8.49 4.44 -3.93
N PRO A 19 -8.70 5.76 -3.89
CA PRO A 19 -9.64 6.44 -3.00
C PRO A 19 -11.10 6.21 -3.44
N THR A 20 -11.91 5.69 -2.52
CA THR A 20 -13.32 5.42 -2.78
C THR A 20 -14.11 6.71 -3.08
N GLY A 21 -15.01 6.64 -4.05
CA GLY A 21 -15.92 7.74 -4.37
C GLY A 21 -15.32 8.84 -5.24
N VAL A 22 -14.14 8.63 -5.83
CA VAL A 22 -13.61 9.57 -6.83
C VAL A 22 -14.33 9.37 -8.15
N GLU A 23 -14.87 10.45 -8.69
CA GLU A 23 -15.47 10.52 -10.01
C GLU A 23 -14.44 11.05 -11.02
N TYR A 24 -14.24 10.29 -12.09
CA TYR A 24 -13.40 10.71 -13.22
C TYR A 24 -14.27 11.00 -14.41
N ASN A 25 -14.26 12.25 -14.88
CA ASN A 25 -14.88 12.62 -16.14
C ASN A 25 -13.94 12.21 -17.29
N LEU A 26 -14.35 11.24 -18.08
CA LEU A 26 -13.59 10.71 -19.19
C LEU A 26 -14.04 11.36 -20.49
N PRO A 27 -13.18 12.11 -21.20
CA PRO A 27 -13.48 12.59 -22.53
C PRO A 27 -13.80 11.42 -23.45
N LEU A 28 -14.93 11.51 -24.17
CA LEU A 28 -15.34 10.50 -25.12
C LEU A 28 -14.92 10.90 -26.54
N THR A 29 -14.32 9.94 -27.25
CA THR A 29 -14.12 10.03 -28.70
C THR A 29 -15.09 9.07 -29.38
N LEU A 30 -15.93 9.61 -30.25
CA LEU A 30 -16.84 8.81 -31.09
C LEU A 30 -16.11 8.40 -32.37
N ASN A 31 -16.13 7.13 -32.69
CA ASN A 31 -15.63 6.59 -33.94
C ASN A 31 -16.66 5.64 -34.57
N GLU A 32 -16.38 5.10 -35.76
CA GLU A 32 -17.27 4.20 -36.49
C GLU A 32 -17.50 2.88 -35.75
N GLU A 33 -16.60 2.49 -34.85
CA GLU A 33 -16.69 1.25 -34.07
C GLU A 33 -17.42 1.44 -32.74
N GLY A 34 -17.60 2.68 -32.28
CA GLY A 34 -18.29 2.98 -31.02
C GLY A 34 -17.72 4.19 -30.28
N VAL A 35 -17.48 4.00 -29.00
CA VAL A 35 -16.98 5.03 -28.07
C VAL A 35 -15.65 4.58 -27.50
N GLU A 36 -14.70 5.49 -27.54
CA GLU A 36 -13.36 5.30 -26.98
C GLU A 36 -13.10 6.35 -25.89
N PHE A 37 -12.44 5.95 -24.82
CA PHE A 37 -11.98 6.83 -23.76
C PHE A 37 -10.70 6.29 -23.14
N THR A 38 -9.88 7.18 -22.60
CA THR A 38 -8.64 6.80 -21.92
C THR A 38 -8.89 6.71 -20.43
N LEU A 39 -8.50 5.58 -19.83
CA LEU A 39 -8.56 5.41 -18.38
C LEU A 39 -7.46 6.24 -17.71
N PRO A 40 -7.77 6.91 -16.59
CA PRO A 40 -6.74 7.55 -15.77
C PRO A 40 -5.71 6.55 -15.26
N GLU A 41 -4.47 6.99 -15.12
CA GLU A 41 -3.43 6.19 -14.44
C GLU A 41 -3.78 5.98 -12.96
N GLY A 42 -3.31 4.88 -12.39
CA GLY A 42 -3.51 4.57 -10.96
C GLY A 42 -4.87 3.97 -10.61
N LEU A 43 -5.74 3.69 -11.59
CA LEU A 43 -6.97 2.95 -11.36
C LEU A 43 -6.72 1.45 -11.30
N TYR A 44 -7.44 0.79 -10.39
CA TYR A 44 -7.41 -0.67 -10.25
C TYR A 44 -8.75 -1.22 -9.74
N GLY A 45 -8.90 -2.55 -9.82
CA GLY A 45 -10.10 -3.25 -9.34
C GLY A 45 -11.33 -3.03 -10.20
N VAL A 46 -12.49 -3.25 -9.62
CA VAL A 46 -13.80 -3.13 -10.31
C VAL A 46 -14.29 -1.70 -10.22
N ASN A 47 -14.51 -1.07 -11.35
CA ASN A 47 -14.98 0.31 -11.44
C ASN A 47 -16.30 0.37 -12.19
N SER A 48 -17.24 1.22 -11.76
CA SER A 48 -18.51 1.43 -12.46
C SER A 48 -18.37 2.54 -13.49
N ILE A 49 -18.92 2.32 -14.68
CA ILE A 49 -18.96 3.34 -15.74
C ILE A 49 -20.38 3.78 -15.95
N MET A 50 -20.60 5.09 -15.95
CA MET A 50 -21.87 5.72 -16.26
C MET A 50 -21.70 6.70 -17.42
N ILE A 51 -22.73 6.83 -18.24
CA ILE A 51 -22.83 7.91 -19.24
C ILE A 51 -23.79 8.97 -18.70
N ILE A 52 -23.35 10.21 -18.81
CA ILE A 52 -24.14 11.38 -18.45
C ILE A 52 -24.44 12.18 -19.72
N ARG A 53 -25.71 12.42 -19.96
CA ARG A 53 -26.26 13.28 -21.03
C ARG A 53 -27.19 14.31 -20.40
N GLY A 54 -26.71 15.55 -20.20
CA GLY A 54 -27.44 16.54 -19.43
C GLY A 54 -27.74 16.05 -18.02
N GLU A 55 -29.00 15.95 -17.62
CA GLU A 55 -29.41 15.41 -16.32
C GLU A 55 -29.61 13.89 -16.29
N ARG A 56 -29.55 13.23 -17.46
CA ARG A 56 -29.76 11.78 -17.55
C ARG A 56 -28.47 11.02 -17.27
N LYS A 57 -28.55 10.01 -16.41
CA LYS A 57 -27.48 9.08 -16.09
C LYS A 57 -27.85 7.68 -16.52
N SER A 58 -26.97 7.01 -17.25
CA SER A 58 -27.15 5.63 -17.70
C SER A 58 -25.95 4.80 -17.25
N ASN A 59 -26.19 3.74 -16.50
CA ASN A 59 -25.14 2.80 -16.11
C ASN A 59 -24.75 1.93 -17.30
N LEU A 60 -23.47 1.94 -17.69
CA LEU A 60 -22.94 1.06 -18.74
C LEU A 60 -22.48 -0.29 -18.20
N GLY A 61 -22.30 -0.42 -16.90
CA GLY A 61 -21.77 -1.62 -16.26
C GLY A 61 -20.47 -1.36 -15.49
N THR A 62 -19.69 -2.41 -15.37
CA THR A 62 -18.40 -2.37 -14.66
C THR A 62 -17.26 -2.70 -15.59
N ILE A 63 -16.10 -2.11 -15.33
CA ILE A 63 -14.82 -2.49 -15.90
C ILE A 63 -13.91 -2.96 -14.78
N THR A 64 -13.25 -4.08 -15.00
CA THR A 64 -12.20 -4.57 -14.07
C THR A 64 -10.84 -4.22 -14.64
N ILE A 65 -10.05 -3.51 -13.85
CA ILE A 65 -8.67 -3.16 -14.18
C ILE A 65 -7.79 -4.06 -13.32
N GLU A 66 -7.11 -4.99 -13.97
CA GLU A 66 -6.21 -5.91 -13.28
C GLU A 66 -4.99 -5.17 -12.74
N THR A 67 -4.62 -5.50 -11.51
CA THR A 67 -3.38 -5.02 -10.88
C THR A 67 -2.27 -6.04 -11.11
N ASN A 68 -1.10 -5.57 -11.52
CA ASN A 68 0.05 -6.42 -11.73
C ASN A 68 1.25 -5.95 -10.90
N VAL A 69 2.15 -6.88 -10.59
CA VAL A 69 3.42 -6.53 -9.95
C VAL A 69 4.20 -5.57 -10.86
N GLY A 70 4.64 -4.45 -10.31
CA GLY A 70 5.30 -3.38 -11.04
C GLY A 70 4.41 -2.21 -11.43
N ASP A 71 3.09 -2.29 -11.22
CA ASP A 71 2.19 -1.15 -11.42
C ASP A 71 2.43 -0.07 -10.37
N LYS A 72 2.33 1.20 -10.77
CA LYS A 72 2.40 2.34 -9.84
C LYS A 72 1.01 2.66 -9.35
N LEU A 73 0.79 2.50 -8.06
CA LEU A 73 -0.50 2.72 -7.40
C LEU A 73 -0.31 3.27 -5.99
N GLY A 74 -1.21 4.12 -5.55
CA GLY A 74 -1.30 4.50 -4.14
C GLY A 74 -0.05 5.17 -3.56
N GLY A 75 0.72 5.85 -4.41
CA GLY A 75 1.97 6.49 -4.03
C GLY A 75 3.17 5.54 -3.91
N GLY A 76 3.03 4.30 -4.39
CA GLY A 76 4.08 3.30 -4.39
C GLY A 76 4.08 2.42 -5.65
N VAL A 77 4.72 1.25 -5.56
CA VAL A 77 4.78 0.24 -6.63
C VAL A 77 4.29 -1.09 -6.08
N VAL A 78 3.43 -1.76 -6.82
CA VAL A 78 2.92 -3.08 -6.46
C VAL A 78 4.04 -4.11 -6.46
N PHE A 79 4.25 -4.79 -5.34
CA PHE A 79 5.25 -5.84 -5.22
C PHE A 79 4.64 -7.24 -5.11
N TRP A 80 3.36 -7.32 -4.79
CA TRP A 80 2.65 -8.59 -4.68
C TRP A 80 1.16 -8.40 -4.99
N VAL A 81 0.55 -9.42 -5.61
CA VAL A 81 -0.89 -9.51 -5.82
C VAL A 81 -1.36 -10.93 -5.52
N ASP A 82 -2.60 -11.08 -5.07
CA ASP A 82 -3.22 -12.38 -4.90
C ASP A 82 -3.49 -13.07 -6.25
N ALA A 83 -3.86 -14.35 -6.20
CA ALA A 83 -4.13 -15.14 -7.41
C ALA A 83 -5.33 -14.59 -8.23
N ALA A 84 -6.25 -13.90 -7.58
CA ALA A 84 -7.41 -13.29 -8.24
C ALA A 84 -7.09 -11.88 -8.77
N LYS A 85 -5.91 -11.33 -8.48
CA LYS A 85 -5.50 -9.94 -8.76
C LYS A 85 -6.47 -8.89 -8.20
N ALA A 86 -7.19 -9.27 -7.14
CA ALA A 86 -8.18 -8.43 -6.47
C ALA A 86 -7.56 -7.64 -5.31
N HIS A 87 -6.48 -8.17 -4.71
CA HIS A 87 -5.76 -7.54 -3.61
C HIS A 87 -4.27 -7.57 -3.88
N GLY A 88 -3.56 -6.56 -3.41
CA GLY A 88 -2.12 -6.47 -3.55
C GLY A 88 -1.50 -5.60 -2.47
N TYR A 89 -0.19 -5.62 -2.42
CA TYR A 89 0.61 -4.77 -1.56
C TYR A 89 1.54 -3.91 -2.38
N ILE A 90 1.74 -2.68 -1.94
CA ILE A 90 2.65 -1.71 -2.54
C ILE A 90 3.83 -1.45 -1.62
N VAL A 91 4.97 -1.13 -2.22
CA VAL A 91 6.16 -0.63 -1.53
C VAL A 91 6.33 0.85 -1.82
N ASN A 92 6.77 1.62 -0.83
CA ASN A 92 7.06 3.04 -1.01
C ASN A 92 8.20 3.25 -2.04
N MET A 93 8.18 4.36 -2.74
CA MET A 93 9.19 4.73 -3.74
C MET A 93 10.59 4.90 -3.15
N SER A 94 10.71 5.19 -1.88
CA SER A 94 11.97 5.37 -1.17
C SER A 94 11.92 4.79 0.24
N ASN A 95 13.10 4.50 0.77
CA ASN A 95 13.22 4.08 2.16
C ASN A 95 12.67 5.14 3.11
N ILE A 96 11.95 4.70 4.15
CA ILE A 96 11.46 5.55 5.23
C ILE A 96 12.48 5.49 6.36
N GLY A 97 13.03 6.65 6.74
CA GLY A 97 14.02 6.75 7.79
C GLY A 97 15.45 6.96 7.27
N THR A 98 16.39 6.96 8.18
CA THR A 98 17.82 7.28 7.93
C THR A 98 18.71 6.05 7.79
N GLY A 99 18.16 4.84 8.04
CA GLY A 99 18.89 3.56 7.99
C GLY A 99 19.55 3.16 9.30
N THR A 100 19.24 3.84 10.41
CA THR A 100 19.71 3.55 11.76
C THR A 100 18.59 3.33 12.75
N GLU A 101 17.38 3.19 12.26
CA GLU A 101 16.18 3.02 13.08
C GLU A 101 16.23 1.70 13.83
N GLN A 102 15.81 1.75 15.08
CA GLN A 102 15.75 0.58 15.94
C GLN A 102 14.39 -0.11 15.78
N PHE A 103 14.37 -1.42 15.94
CA PHE A 103 13.13 -2.18 16.02
C PHE A 103 12.34 -1.82 17.28
N GLY A 104 13.04 -1.73 18.42
CA GLY A 104 12.52 -1.41 19.73
C GLY A 104 13.53 -1.79 20.81
N PRO A 105 13.23 -1.57 22.10
CA PRO A 105 14.06 -2.03 23.22
C PRO A 105 14.01 -3.55 23.33
N GLU A 106 15.06 -4.14 23.88
CA GLU A 106 15.01 -5.50 24.37
C GLU A 106 14.02 -5.60 25.52
N VAL A 107 13.11 -6.54 25.44
CA VAL A 107 12.09 -6.78 26.46
C VAL A 107 12.02 -8.27 26.82
N ASN A 108 11.41 -8.60 27.97
CA ASN A 108 11.17 -9.99 28.28
C ASN A 108 10.23 -10.66 27.27
N PRO A 109 10.35 -11.97 27.00
CA PRO A 109 9.45 -12.70 26.13
C PRO A 109 7.96 -12.52 26.47
N SER A 110 7.63 -12.34 27.77
CA SER A 110 6.27 -12.03 28.21
C SER A 110 5.75 -10.66 27.76
N ASP A 111 6.66 -9.78 27.33
CA ASP A 111 6.38 -8.43 26.86
C ASP A 111 6.44 -8.31 25.35
N ALA A 112 6.59 -9.41 24.63
CA ALA A 112 6.54 -9.44 23.17
C ALA A 112 5.23 -8.87 22.63
N ALA A 113 5.29 -8.31 21.41
CA ALA A 113 4.13 -7.74 20.74
C ALA A 113 3.19 -8.80 20.16
N GLY A 114 3.64 -10.05 20.05
CA GLY A 114 2.84 -11.19 19.54
C GLY A 114 2.65 -11.08 18.03
N THR A 115 3.73 -10.97 17.31
CA THR A 115 3.73 -10.81 15.85
C THR A 115 3.72 -12.13 15.10
N SER A 116 3.38 -12.08 13.80
CA SER A 116 3.41 -13.22 12.89
C SER A 116 4.39 -12.95 11.74
N GLN A 117 4.95 -14.02 11.16
CA GLN A 117 5.82 -13.92 9.99
C GLN A 117 5.06 -13.95 8.65
N ASN A 118 3.78 -14.33 8.67
CA ASN A 118 2.99 -14.66 7.50
C ASN A 118 2.68 -13.44 6.61
N MET A 119 2.48 -13.69 5.34
CA MET A 119 1.90 -12.74 4.40
C MET A 119 0.57 -12.18 4.95
N GLY A 120 0.36 -10.89 4.86
CA GLY A 120 -0.85 -10.20 5.36
C GLY A 120 -0.81 -9.80 6.83
N SER A 121 0.27 -10.13 7.57
CA SER A 121 0.34 -9.82 9.01
C SER A 121 1.06 -8.49 9.32
N GLY A 122 1.75 -7.89 8.37
CA GLY A 122 2.59 -6.71 8.59
C GLY A 122 1.85 -5.54 9.24
N TYR A 123 0.66 -5.21 8.75
CA TYR A 123 -0.12 -4.11 9.32
C TYR A 123 -0.49 -4.35 10.79
N THR A 124 -1.04 -5.53 11.10
CA THR A 124 -1.40 -5.92 12.47
C THR A 124 -0.17 -5.98 13.37
N ASN A 125 0.92 -6.57 12.89
CA ASN A 125 2.19 -6.61 13.61
C ASN A 125 2.66 -5.19 13.97
N THR A 126 2.68 -4.29 12.99
CA THR A 126 3.11 -2.91 13.16
C THR A 126 2.32 -2.20 14.25
N GLN A 127 0.99 -2.34 14.23
CA GLN A 127 0.13 -1.78 15.27
C GLN A 127 0.41 -2.37 16.65
N ASN A 128 0.60 -3.69 16.73
CA ASN A 128 0.89 -4.37 17.99
C ASN A 128 2.23 -3.93 18.57
N ILE A 129 3.29 -3.83 17.74
CA ILE A 129 4.62 -3.35 18.15
C ILE A 129 4.52 -1.93 18.72
N VAL A 130 3.90 -1.01 18.01
CA VAL A 130 3.76 0.39 18.46
C VAL A 130 2.94 0.49 19.73
N LYS A 131 1.82 -0.23 19.82
CA LYS A 131 0.99 -0.29 21.03
C LYS A 131 1.77 -0.81 22.23
N LYS A 132 2.52 -1.92 22.06
CA LYS A 132 3.31 -2.53 23.13
C LYS A 132 4.46 -1.62 23.54
N PHE A 133 5.19 -1.02 22.58
CA PHE A 133 6.25 -0.07 22.84
C PHE A 133 5.76 1.11 23.69
N ASN A 134 4.65 1.73 23.30
CA ASN A 134 4.08 2.87 24.01
C ASN A 134 3.64 2.49 25.45
N ALA A 135 3.07 1.30 25.63
CA ALA A 135 2.67 0.80 26.95
C ALA A 135 3.89 0.58 27.86
N LEU A 136 4.95 -0.04 27.35
CA LEU A 136 6.18 -0.29 28.07
C LEU A 136 6.94 1.00 28.40
N GLN A 137 6.99 1.93 27.45
CA GLN A 137 7.56 3.26 27.65
C GLN A 137 6.86 4.01 28.79
N SER A 138 5.54 3.96 28.83
CA SER A 138 4.73 4.60 29.88
C SER A 138 4.92 3.93 31.24
N ALA A 139 5.05 2.61 31.28
CA ALA A 139 5.21 1.85 32.52
C ALA A 139 6.60 1.97 33.13
N ASN A 140 7.66 2.00 32.29
CA ASN A 140 9.04 1.95 32.75
C ASN A 140 9.74 3.32 32.72
N ASN A 141 9.16 4.33 32.06
CA ASN A 141 9.71 5.67 31.91
C ASN A 141 11.19 5.66 31.48
N TRP A 142 11.48 4.94 30.37
CA TRP A 142 12.85 4.83 29.83
C TRP A 142 13.32 6.15 29.20
N PRO A 143 14.26 6.89 29.83
CA PRO A 143 14.68 8.19 29.31
C PRO A 143 15.32 8.13 27.92
N GLU A 144 16.05 7.04 27.63
CA GLU A 144 16.77 6.82 26.38
C GLU A 144 15.83 6.60 25.18
N TRP A 145 14.56 6.26 25.46
CA TRP A 145 13.53 6.06 24.44
C TRP A 145 12.56 7.23 24.31
N GLN A 146 12.74 8.29 25.11
CA GLN A 146 11.90 9.48 25.03
C GLN A 146 12.10 10.19 23.68
N GLY A 147 11.01 10.33 22.91
CA GLY A 147 11.06 10.95 21.59
C GLY A 147 11.68 10.10 20.48
N VAL A 148 12.11 8.87 20.78
CA VAL A 148 12.62 7.93 19.76
C VAL A 148 11.44 7.34 19.00
N LYS A 149 11.53 7.38 17.67
CA LYS A 149 10.59 6.69 16.78
C LYS A 149 11.23 5.38 16.34
N ILE A 150 10.60 4.26 16.69
CA ILE A 150 10.98 2.92 16.23
C ILE A 150 10.55 2.71 14.77
N ALA A 151 11.14 1.73 14.08
CA ALA A 151 10.86 1.46 12.67
C ALA A 151 9.36 1.30 12.37
N ALA A 152 8.63 0.57 13.23
CA ALA A 152 7.18 0.40 13.10
C ALA A 152 6.42 1.74 13.19
N GLN A 153 6.81 2.64 14.11
CA GLN A 153 6.18 3.95 14.26
C GLN A 153 6.41 4.84 13.05
N LEU A 154 7.63 4.82 12.48
CA LEU A 154 7.94 5.60 11.29
C LEU A 154 7.06 5.17 10.10
N CYS A 155 6.79 3.88 9.95
CA CYS A 155 5.89 3.39 8.92
C CYS A 155 4.47 3.89 9.13
N LEU A 156 3.91 3.80 10.35
CA LEU A 156 2.56 4.30 10.65
C LEU A 156 2.42 5.82 10.50
N ASP A 157 3.48 6.57 10.77
CA ASP A 157 3.49 8.03 10.63
C ASP A 157 3.68 8.49 9.18
N ASN A 158 4.03 7.57 8.28
CA ASN A 158 4.27 7.90 6.89
C ASN A 158 2.97 8.20 6.15
N SER A 159 3.03 9.15 5.23
CA SER A 159 1.95 9.42 4.29
C SER A 159 2.51 9.87 2.96
N VAL A 160 1.86 9.46 1.88
CA VAL A 160 2.20 9.84 0.52
C VAL A 160 0.98 10.49 -0.10
N THR A 161 1.19 11.65 -0.73
CA THR A 161 0.14 12.35 -1.47
C THR A 161 0.38 12.20 -2.96
N GLU A 162 -0.62 11.70 -3.67
CA GLU A 162 -0.61 11.58 -5.13
C GLU A 162 -1.90 12.21 -5.68
N GLY A 163 -1.74 13.30 -6.45
CA GLY A 163 -2.88 14.11 -6.85
C GLY A 163 -3.64 14.66 -5.65
N ASN A 164 -4.92 14.33 -5.53
CA ASN A 164 -5.79 14.72 -4.42
C ASN A 164 -5.94 13.62 -3.36
N ALA A 165 -5.29 12.48 -3.52
CA ALA A 165 -5.38 11.35 -2.60
C ALA A 165 -4.22 11.35 -1.61
N VAL A 166 -4.50 10.97 -0.36
CA VAL A 166 -3.50 10.77 0.69
C VAL A 166 -3.54 9.31 1.12
N TYR A 167 -2.40 8.64 1.01
CA TYR A 167 -2.20 7.24 1.41
C TYR A 167 -1.41 7.22 2.71
N ALA A 168 -2.01 6.75 3.80
CA ALA A 168 -1.47 6.82 5.15
C ALA A 168 -1.58 5.48 5.92
N ASP A 169 -1.81 4.39 5.21
CA ASP A 169 -1.94 3.04 5.75
C ASP A 169 -0.64 2.21 5.58
N TRP A 170 0.50 2.91 5.61
CA TRP A 170 1.81 2.31 5.53
C TRP A 170 2.15 1.51 6.79
N PHE A 171 2.85 0.40 6.62
CA PHE A 171 3.26 -0.47 7.71
C PHE A 171 4.63 -1.10 7.47
N LEU A 172 5.26 -1.55 8.55
CA LEU A 172 6.49 -2.33 8.50
C LEU A 172 6.14 -3.75 8.05
N PRO A 173 6.68 -4.25 6.94
CA PRO A 173 6.27 -5.53 6.39
C PRO A 173 6.61 -6.70 7.32
N SER A 174 5.80 -7.75 7.31
CA SER A 174 6.16 -9.03 7.91
C SER A 174 7.37 -9.66 7.19
N ARG A 175 7.92 -10.72 7.76
CA ARG A 175 9.05 -11.42 7.14
C ARG A 175 8.71 -11.93 5.74
N GLU A 176 7.58 -12.56 5.55
CA GLU A 176 7.17 -13.07 4.23
C GLU A 176 6.90 -11.94 3.24
N GLU A 177 6.26 -10.86 3.67
CA GLU A 177 6.02 -9.69 2.81
C GLU A 177 7.34 -9.04 2.35
N LEU A 178 8.32 -8.87 3.25
CA LEU A 178 9.61 -8.29 2.86
C LEU A 178 10.43 -9.22 1.95
N ILE A 179 10.28 -10.53 2.09
CA ILE A 179 10.85 -11.51 1.18
C ILE A 179 10.24 -11.36 -0.23
N GLU A 180 8.93 -11.11 -0.35
CA GLU A 180 8.31 -10.85 -1.66
C GLU A 180 8.84 -9.56 -2.30
N VAL A 181 9.05 -8.49 -1.52
CA VAL A 181 9.73 -7.26 -2.00
C VAL A 181 11.13 -7.61 -2.53
N PHE A 182 11.90 -8.42 -1.78
CA PHE A 182 13.24 -8.84 -2.21
C PHE A 182 13.23 -9.61 -3.53
N LYS A 183 12.29 -10.52 -3.73
CA LYS A 183 12.19 -11.33 -4.96
C LYS A 183 12.02 -10.47 -6.21
N VAL A 184 11.35 -9.34 -6.10
CA VAL A 184 11.03 -8.46 -7.23
C VAL A 184 11.86 -7.16 -7.23
N LYS A 185 12.91 -7.07 -6.40
CA LYS A 185 13.71 -5.84 -6.22
C LYS A 185 14.26 -5.25 -7.53
N SER A 186 14.65 -6.09 -8.47
CA SER A 186 15.16 -5.62 -9.77
C SER A 186 14.06 -4.91 -10.58
N LEU A 187 12.86 -5.50 -10.62
CA LEU A 187 11.71 -4.87 -11.25
C LEU A 187 11.32 -3.56 -10.55
N LEU A 188 11.34 -3.56 -9.22
CA LEU A 188 11.05 -2.35 -8.43
C LEU A 188 12.05 -1.22 -8.75
N ALA A 189 13.34 -1.55 -8.87
CA ALA A 189 14.36 -0.58 -9.28
C ALA A 189 14.11 0.00 -10.67
N GLU A 190 13.69 -0.82 -11.65
CA GLU A 190 13.28 -0.37 -12.98
C GLU A 190 12.07 0.59 -12.94
N LYS A 191 11.19 0.43 -11.94
CA LYS A 191 10.04 1.32 -11.70
C LYS A 191 10.38 2.57 -10.91
N GLY A 192 11.65 2.70 -10.48
CA GLY A 192 12.17 3.86 -9.76
C GLY A 192 12.10 3.75 -8.25
N VAL A 193 11.80 2.58 -7.69
CA VAL A 193 11.87 2.34 -6.24
C VAL A 193 13.33 2.27 -5.82
N ASN A 194 13.72 3.09 -4.86
CA ASN A 194 15.09 3.09 -4.32
C ASN A 194 15.16 2.29 -3.02
N ILE A 195 15.70 1.08 -3.11
CA ILE A 195 15.99 0.21 -1.97
C ILE A 195 17.50 -0.03 -1.91
N PRO A 196 18.27 0.77 -1.17
CA PRO A 196 19.71 0.57 -1.00
C PRO A 196 20.04 -0.81 -0.42
N ALA A 197 21.22 -1.33 -0.75
CA ALA A 197 21.69 -2.57 -0.15
C ALA A 197 21.95 -2.36 1.35
N ASN A 198 21.14 -2.99 2.18
CA ASN A 198 21.20 -2.89 3.64
C ASN A 198 20.36 -4.01 4.28
N ASN A 199 20.41 -4.11 5.60
CA ASN A 199 19.47 -4.90 6.39
C ASN A 199 18.20 -4.09 6.66
N TYR A 200 17.06 -4.66 6.32
CA TYR A 200 15.75 -4.05 6.57
C TYR A 200 14.99 -4.83 7.62
N TRP A 201 14.54 -4.14 8.65
CA TRP A 201 13.68 -4.73 9.66
C TRP A 201 12.37 -5.25 9.07
N THR A 202 11.91 -6.36 9.60
CA THR A 202 10.53 -6.82 9.42
C THR A 202 9.72 -6.50 10.68
N SER A 203 8.41 -6.56 10.60
CA SER A 203 7.53 -6.47 11.77
C SER A 203 7.39 -7.82 12.52
N SER A 204 8.25 -8.80 12.22
CA SER A 204 8.19 -10.12 12.82
C SER A 204 9.26 -10.26 13.88
N GLU A 205 8.85 -10.54 15.11
CA GLU A 205 9.73 -10.93 16.22
C GLU A 205 10.33 -12.31 15.95
N GLY A 206 11.54 -12.56 16.47
CA GLY A 206 12.26 -13.81 16.27
C GLY A 206 11.59 -15.01 16.96
N ASP A 207 11.71 -16.19 16.36
CA ASP A 207 11.17 -17.43 16.90
C ASP A 207 11.89 -17.83 18.18
N GLY A 208 11.12 -18.15 19.22
CA GLY A 208 11.63 -18.61 20.51
C GLY A 208 12.26 -17.53 21.41
N GLU A 209 12.49 -16.34 20.86
CA GLU A 209 13.08 -15.19 21.57
C GLU A 209 12.24 -13.93 21.31
N ALA A 210 10.93 -14.08 21.21
CA ALA A 210 10.01 -12.97 21.00
C ALA A 210 10.23 -11.87 22.05
N GLY A 211 10.34 -10.63 21.60
CA GLY A 211 10.68 -9.47 22.42
C GLY A 211 12.19 -9.21 22.58
N TRP A 212 13.08 -10.17 22.26
CA TRP A 212 14.54 -10.03 22.33
C TRP A 212 15.19 -9.89 20.97
N SER A 213 14.56 -10.39 19.91
CA SER A 213 15.07 -10.34 18.56
C SER A 213 13.95 -10.02 17.55
N ALA A 214 14.34 -9.55 16.40
CA ALA A 214 13.45 -9.35 15.27
C ALA A 214 14.13 -9.85 13.99
N TYR A 215 13.32 -10.30 13.05
CA TYR A 215 13.83 -10.68 11.73
C TYR A 215 14.17 -9.45 10.89
N TYR A 216 15.18 -9.59 10.07
CA TYR A 216 15.52 -8.65 9.01
C TYR A 216 15.73 -9.39 7.70
N VAL A 217 15.68 -8.67 6.59
CA VAL A 217 16.05 -9.15 5.25
C VAL A 217 17.22 -8.31 4.73
N ASN A 218 18.25 -8.96 4.23
CA ASN A 218 19.40 -8.31 3.62
C ASN A 218 19.17 -8.15 2.10
N PHE A 219 19.18 -6.92 1.61
CA PHE A 219 18.96 -6.56 0.21
C PHE A 219 20.24 -6.37 -0.58
#